data_b41b25009e06d2272d0abb30dd1adb77
#
_entry.id   b41b25009e06d2272d0abb30dd1adb77
#
_cell.length_a   1.000
_cell.length_b   1.000
_cell.length_c   1.000
_cell.angle_alpha   90.00
_cell.angle_beta   90.00
_cell.angle_gamma   90.00
#
_symmetry.space_group_name_H-M   'P 1'
#
loop_
_entity.id
_entity.type
_entity.pdbx_description
1 polymer ?
#
loop_
_entity_poly.entity_id
_entity_poly.type
_entity_poly.pdbx_seq_one_letter_code
_entity_poly.pdbx_strand_id
1 'polypeptide(L)'
;MRPSKTLSIAVTALSAAVIYLCSYIAIPLPFSPVPVTAHTLAITLVALILPRRESIGAILIYLLLGVVTGGVTFGPAVGYYAGFILTAVLLPTFRGSGAHFGRFLLLSVLATLLTDLCGAAGMMLVQSLAPGAAFV
;
A
#
# COMPACT_ATOMS: atom_id res chain seq x y z
N MET A 1 20.00 13.94 -13.47
CA MET A 1 20.43 14.48 -12.15
C MET A 1 19.94 13.54 -11.06
N ARG A 2 20.83 13.02 -10.24
CA ARG A 2 20.41 12.29 -9.04
C ARG A 2 19.89 13.31 -8.03
N PRO A 3 18.68 13.16 -7.48
CA PRO A 3 18.20 14.05 -6.44
C PRO A 3 19.19 14.04 -5.25
N SER A 4 19.33 15.17 -4.59
CA SER A 4 20.17 15.24 -3.38
C SER A 4 19.62 14.25 -2.33
N LYS A 5 20.51 13.66 -1.52
CA LYS A 5 20.10 12.72 -0.47
C LYS A 5 19.03 13.30 0.44
N THR A 6 19.15 14.59 0.76
CA THR A 6 18.17 15.34 1.57
C THR A 6 16.79 15.39 0.90
N LEU A 7 16.74 15.67 -0.40
CA LEU A 7 15.48 15.70 -1.15
C LEU A 7 14.82 14.32 -1.19
N SER A 8 15.60 13.26 -1.42
CA SER A 8 15.09 11.88 -1.43
C SER A 8 14.46 11.50 -0.07
N ILE A 9 15.14 11.83 1.03
CA ILE A 9 14.62 11.59 2.38
C ILE A 9 13.34 12.40 2.64
N ALA A 10 13.34 13.68 2.27
CA ALA A 10 12.17 14.55 2.48
C ALA A 10 10.94 14.07 1.69
N VAL A 11 11.12 13.68 0.43
CA VAL A 11 10.05 13.16 -0.41
C VAL A 11 9.52 11.82 0.13
N THR A 12 10.41 10.95 0.57
CA THR A 12 10.03 9.65 1.17
C THR A 12 9.21 9.86 2.45
N ALA A 13 9.65 10.74 3.35
CA ALA A 13 8.95 11.05 4.60
C ALA A 13 7.59 11.71 4.34
N LEU A 14 7.53 12.67 3.41
CA LEU A 14 6.28 13.34 3.03
C LEU A 14 5.28 12.35 2.43
N SER A 15 5.74 11.46 1.56
CA SER A 15 4.89 10.43 0.95
C SER A 15 4.34 9.47 2.01
N ALA A 16 5.15 9.04 2.97
CA ALA A 16 4.70 8.21 4.08
C ALA A 16 3.63 8.92 4.93
N ALA A 17 3.81 10.21 5.20
CA ALA A 17 2.83 11.03 5.92
C ALA A 17 1.50 11.15 5.15
N VAL A 18 1.55 11.35 3.83
CA VAL A 18 0.35 11.40 2.98
C VAL A 18 -0.38 10.07 3.00
N ILE A 19 0.31 8.94 2.83
CA ILE A 19 -0.29 7.61 2.91
C ILE A 19 -0.96 7.41 4.29
N TYR A 20 -0.27 7.80 5.35
CA TYR A 20 -0.79 7.67 6.71
C TYR A 20 -2.05 8.51 6.94
N LEU A 21 -2.07 9.76 6.49
CA LEU A 21 -3.25 10.63 6.55
C LEU A 21 -4.42 10.06 5.72
N CYS A 22 -4.14 9.53 4.53
CA CYS A 22 -5.15 8.89 3.69
C CYS A 22 -5.73 7.61 4.32
N SER A 23 -5.03 6.96 5.24
CA SER A 23 -5.53 5.78 5.93
C SER A 23 -6.72 6.06 6.88
N TYR A 24 -6.87 7.30 7.32
CA TYR A 24 -8.04 7.71 8.11
C TYR A 24 -9.30 7.93 7.27
N ILE A 25 -9.15 8.03 5.95
CA ILE A 25 -10.29 8.17 5.03
C ILE A 25 -10.73 6.77 4.61
N ALA A 26 -11.71 6.23 5.31
CA ALA A 26 -12.31 4.94 5.01
C ALA A 26 -13.78 5.12 4.64
N ILE A 27 -14.19 4.59 3.50
CA ILE A 27 -15.58 4.61 3.04
C ILE A 27 -16.14 3.20 3.25
N PRO A 28 -17.03 2.99 4.22
CA PRO A 28 -17.65 1.70 4.43
C PRO A 28 -18.57 1.38 3.26
N LEU A 29 -18.38 0.22 2.66
CA LEU A 29 -19.26 -0.27 1.60
C LEU A 29 -20.35 -1.16 2.21
N PRO A 30 -21.65 -0.95 1.86
CA PRO A 30 -22.75 -1.71 2.45
C PRO A 30 -22.77 -3.18 2.03
N PHE A 31 -22.02 -3.56 0.98
CA PHE A 31 -21.96 -4.93 0.44
C PHE A 31 -20.60 -5.60 0.61
N SER A 32 -19.64 -4.97 1.29
CA SER A 32 -18.31 -5.52 1.53
C SER A 32 -17.91 -5.34 3.00
N PRO A 33 -17.41 -6.41 3.66
CA PRO A 33 -16.89 -6.29 5.03
C PRO A 33 -15.59 -5.49 5.11
N VAL A 34 -14.94 -5.26 3.97
CA VAL A 34 -13.70 -4.48 3.88
C VAL A 34 -14.01 -3.09 3.34
N PRO A 35 -13.75 -2.02 4.10
CA PRO A 35 -13.96 -0.66 3.61
C PRO A 35 -12.95 -0.32 2.52
N VAL A 36 -13.37 0.45 1.52
CA VAL A 36 -12.44 1.07 0.57
C VAL A 36 -11.76 2.24 1.26
N THR A 37 -10.44 2.16 1.34
CA THR A 37 -9.64 3.16 2.01
C THR A 37 -8.81 3.95 1.02
N ALA A 38 -8.71 5.26 1.23
CA ALA A 38 -7.94 6.13 0.35
C ALA A 38 -6.42 5.84 0.40
N HIS A 39 -5.94 5.07 1.40
CA HIS A 39 -4.52 4.76 1.49
C HIS A 39 -4.04 3.81 0.37
N THR A 40 -4.88 2.89 -0.12
CA THR A 40 -4.52 2.02 -1.26
C THR A 40 -4.27 2.83 -2.51
N LEU A 41 -5.09 3.85 -2.75
CA LEU A 41 -4.89 4.80 -3.84
C LEU A 41 -3.61 5.62 -3.64
N ALA A 42 -3.37 6.11 -2.42
CA ALA A 42 -2.16 6.86 -2.10
C ALA A 42 -0.88 6.02 -2.28
N ILE A 43 -0.89 4.76 -1.85
CA ILE A 43 0.22 3.81 -2.04
C ILE A 43 0.49 3.58 -3.54
N THR A 44 -0.55 3.34 -4.32
CA THR A 44 -0.42 3.12 -5.76
C THR A 44 0.14 4.37 -6.45
N LEU A 45 -0.34 5.56 -6.07
CA LEU A 45 0.13 6.83 -6.61
C LEU A 45 1.61 7.08 -6.27
N VAL A 46 1.99 6.87 -5.02
CA VAL A 46 3.38 6.99 -4.56
C VAL A 46 4.28 6.02 -5.33
N ALA A 47 3.85 4.77 -5.49
CA ALA A 47 4.62 3.76 -6.23
C ALA A 47 4.74 4.08 -7.73
N LEU A 48 3.77 4.80 -8.30
CA LEU A 48 3.82 5.25 -9.70
C LEU A 48 4.72 6.47 -9.92
N ILE A 49 4.74 7.39 -8.96
CA ILE A 49 5.45 8.67 -9.11
C ILE A 49 6.92 8.53 -8.67
N LEU A 50 7.16 7.88 -7.55
CA LEU A 50 8.49 7.79 -6.94
C LEU A 50 9.34 6.69 -7.56
N PRO A 51 10.68 6.86 -7.54
CA PRO A 51 11.59 5.78 -7.81
C PRO A 51 11.44 4.63 -6.80
N ARG A 52 11.85 3.43 -7.19
CA ARG A 52 11.67 2.22 -6.40
C ARG A 52 12.17 2.34 -4.95
N ARG A 53 13.32 2.99 -4.73
CA ARG A 53 13.91 3.13 -3.39
C ARG A 53 13.05 3.99 -2.48
N GLU A 54 12.61 5.15 -2.96
CA GLU A 54 11.77 6.08 -2.23
C GLU A 54 10.37 5.52 -1.99
N SER A 55 9.81 4.80 -2.98
CA SER A 55 8.52 4.14 -2.85
C SER A 55 8.53 3.07 -1.76
N ILE A 56 9.53 2.19 -1.76
CA ILE A 56 9.69 1.16 -0.71
C ILE A 56 9.89 1.83 0.66
N GLY A 57 10.76 2.84 0.73
CA GLY A 57 11.01 3.59 1.96
C GLY A 57 9.76 4.24 2.54
N ALA A 58 8.95 4.89 1.70
CA ALA A 58 7.70 5.53 2.12
C ALA A 58 6.69 4.51 2.69
N ILE A 59 6.55 3.36 2.05
CA ILE A 59 5.61 2.32 2.51
C ILE A 59 6.11 1.65 3.79
N LEU A 60 7.42 1.41 3.92
CA LEU A 60 7.99 0.88 5.16
C LEU A 60 7.82 1.84 6.33
N ILE A 61 8.04 3.15 6.13
CA ILE A 61 7.81 4.18 7.16
C ILE A 61 6.32 4.24 7.51
N TYR A 62 5.42 4.19 6.52
CA TYR A 62 3.98 4.13 6.75
C TYR A 62 3.59 2.93 7.62
N LEU A 63 4.09 1.73 7.31
CA LEU A 63 3.82 0.51 8.08
C LEU A 63 4.37 0.62 9.49
N LEU A 64 5.58 1.16 9.65
CA LEU A 64 6.19 1.38 10.97
C LEU A 64 5.37 2.35 11.82
N LEU A 65 4.94 3.47 11.24
CA LEU A 65 4.03 4.41 11.90
C LEU A 65 2.72 3.75 12.31
N GLY A 66 2.14 2.94 11.42
CA GLY A 66 0.92 2.21 11.71
C GLY A 66 1.07 1.21 12.86
N VAL A 67 2.20 0.53 12.97
CA VAL A 67 2.50 -0.37 14.11
C VAL A 67 2.63 0.43 15.40
N VAL A 68 3.38 1.55 15.39
CA VAL A 68 3.62 2.39 16.58
C VAL A 68 2.33 3.03 17.08
N THR A 69 1.45 3.45 16.17
CA THR A 69 0.17 4.11 16.52
C THR A 69 -0.97 3.12 16.78
N GLY A 70 -0.74 1.81 16.61
CA GLY A 70 -1.76 0.78 16.77
C GLY A 70 -2.78 0.71 15.63
N GLY A 71 -2.56 1.45 14.54
CA GLY A 71 -3.41 1.41 13.34
C GLY A 71 -3.15 0.19 12.44
N VAL A 72 -1.98 -0.42 12.56
CA VAL A 72 -1.64 -1.69 11.89
C VAL A 72 -1.79 -2.82 12.89
N THR A 73 -2.81 -3.63 12.72
CA THR A 73 -3.04 -4.81 13.55
C THR A 73 -2.49 -6.06 12.86
N PHE A 74 -1.78 -6.90 13.60
CA PHE A 74 -1.34 -8.22 13.13
C PHE A 74 -2.52 -9.20 13.17
N GLY A 75 -3.49 -8.98 12.31
CA GLY A 75 -4.70 -9.77 12.20
C GLY A 75 -5.02 -10.08 10.73
N PRO A 76 -6.29 -10.15 10.36
CA PRO A 76 -6.72 -10.47 9.00
C PRO A 76 -6.13 -9.57 7.91
N ALA A 77 -5.70 -8.36 8.27
CA ALA A 77 -5.13 -7.37 7.35
C ALA A 77 -3.66 -7.61 6.95
N VAL A 78 -2.96 -8.59 7.55
CA VAL A 78 -1.52 -8.86 7.27
C VAL A 78 -1.26 -9.12 5.78
N GLY A 79 -2.19 -9.79 5.10
CA GLY A 79 -2.08 -10.03 3.65
C GLY A 79 -2.01 -8.74 2.82
N TYR A 80 -2.75 -7.71 3.22
CA TYR A 80 -2.73 -6.41 2.55
C TYR A 80 -1.37 -5.72 2.68
N TYR A 81 -0.70 -5.82 3.82
CA TYR A 81 0.63 -5.21 4.03
C TYR A 81 1.68 -5.85 3.12
N ALA A 82 1.63 -7.16 2.93
CA ALA A 82 2.47 -7.86 1.96
C ALA A 82 2.17 -7.37 0.53
N GLY A 83 0.90 -7.17 0.18
CA GLY A 83 0.47 -6.60 -1.10
C GLY A 83 1.00 -5.18 -1.32
N PHE A 84 1.02 -4.33 -0.30
CA PHE A 84 1.57 -2.97 -0.40
C PHE A 84 3.07 -2.95 -0.68
N ILE A 85 3.84 -3.81 -0.01
CA ILE A 85 5.28 -3.95 -0.26
C ILE A 85 5.51 -4.46 -1.68
N LEU A 86 4.74 -5.44 -2.12
CA LEU A 86 4.84 -5.99 -3.47
C LEU A 86 4.52 -4.93 -4.54
N THR A 87 3.48 -4.13 -4.31
CA THR A 87 3.13 -2.99 -5.17
C THR A 87 4.26 -1.96 -5.23
N ALA A 88 4.89 -1.64 -4.09
CA ALA A 88 6.03 -0.70 -4.02
C ALA A 88 7.25 -1.18 -4.83
N VAL A 89 7.43 -2.47 -4.96
CA VAL A 89 8.54 -3.07 -5.71
C VAL A 89 8.21 -3.19 -7.20
N LEU A 90 7.01 -3.69 -7.52
CA LEU A 90 6.63 -4.04 -8.89
C LEU A 90 6.27 -2.81 -9.72
N LEU A 91 5.48 -1.89 -9.19
CA LEU A 91 5.02 -0.73 -9.97
C LEU A 91 6.15 0.13 -10.51
N PRO A 92 7.12 0.57 -9.71
CA PRO A 92 8.24 1.36 -10.22
C PRO A 92 9.10 0.59 -11.23
N THR A 93 9.16 -0.74 -11.11
CA THR A 93 9.94 -1.60 -12.02
C THR A 93 9.27 -1.68 -13.39
N PHE A 94 7.95 -1.85 -13.42
CA PHE A 94 7.18 -1.99 -14.66
C PHE A 94 6.78 -0.66 -15.31
N ARG A 95 6.92 0.45 -14.60
CA ARG A 95 6.58 1.79 -15.11
C ARG A 95 7.30 2.11 -16.43
N GLY A 96 8.59 1.78 -16.54
CA GLY A 96 9.41 2.14 -17.72
C GLY A 96 9.58 3.66 -17.86
N SER A 97 10.44 4.08 -18.81
CA SER A 97 10.76 5.49 -19.05
C SER A 97 9.88 6.19 -20.10
N GLY A 98 8.91 5.50 -20.69
CA GLY A 98 8.05 6.02 -21.77
C GLY A 98 6.59 5.66 -21.57
N ALA A 99 6.07 5.77 -20.33
CA ALA A 99 4.75 5.28 -20.05
C ALA A 99 3.65 6.26 -20.52
N HIS A 100 2.80 5.80 -21.43
CA HIS A 100 1.54 6.47 -21.78
C HIS A 100 0.53 6.37 -20.65
N PHE A 101 -0.38 7.32 -20.56
CA PHE A 101 -1.44 7.36 -19.54
C PHE A 101 -2.19 6.02 -19.38
N GLY A 102 -2.52 5.35 -20.49
CA GLY A 102 -3.16 4.04 -20.47
C GLY A 102 -2.35 2.96 -19.77
N ARG A 103 -1.02 2.99 -19.89
CA ARG A 103 -0.13 2.07 -19.17
C ARG A 103 -0.11 2.33 -17.67
N PHE A 104 -0.12 3.60 -17.26
CA PHE A 104 -0.24 3.96 -15.84
C PHE A 104 -1.56 3.48 -15.24
N LEU A 105 -2.65 3.67 -15.95
CA LEU A 105 -3.98 3.22 -15.52
C LEU A 105 -4.03 1.69 -15.41
N LEU A 106 -3.53 0.98 -16.39
CA LEU A 106 -3.46 -0.49 -16.37
C LEU A 106 -2.62 -1.00 -15.19
N LEU A 107 -1.44 -0.43 -14.98
CA LEU A 107 -0.57 -0.81 -13.88
C LEU A 107 -1.20 -0.52 -12.51
N SER A 108 -1.94 0.59 -12.38
CA SER A 108 -2.68 0.92 -11.14
C SER A 108 -3.76 -0.12 -10.84
N VAL A 109 -4.56 -0.48 -11.84
CA VAL A 109 -5.61 -1.50 -11.71
C VAL A 109 -4.99 -2.85 -11.34
N LEU A 110 -3.94 -3.27 -12.03
CA LEU A 110 -3.26 -4.53 -11.73
C LEU A 110 -2.66 -4.56 -10.33
N ALA A 111 -2.07 -3.44 -9.88
CA ALA A 111 -1.52 -3.33 -8.54
C ALA A 111 -2.59 -3.40 -7.45
N THR A 112 -3.72 -2.74 -7.66
CA THR A 112 -4.86 -2.81 -6.73
C THR A 112 -5.40 -4.23 -6.65
N LEU A 113 -5.65 -4.87 -7.80
CA LEU A 113 -6.09 -6.28 -7.85
C LEU A 113 -5.10 -7.22 -7.16
N LEU A 114 -3.81 -7.02 -7.37
CA LEU A 114 -2.76 -7.81 -6.70
C LEU A 114 -2.79 -7.62 -5.18
N THR A 115 -2.94 -6.39 -4.72
CA THR A 115 -3.04 -6.07 -3.29
C THR A 115 -4.29 -6.69 -2.67
N ASP A 116 -5.42 -6.60 -3.34
CA ASP A 116 -6.69 -7.18 -2.88
C ASP A 116 -6.63 -8.72 -2.85
N LEU A 117 -5.99 -9.33 -3.86
CA LEU A 117 -5.79 -10.77 -3.90
C LEU A 117 -4.89 -11.25 -2.76
N CYS A 118 -3.78 -10.55 -2.49
CA CYS A 118 -2.90 -10.83 -1.36
C CYS A 118 -3.64 -10.64 -0.02
N GLY A 119 -4.47 -9.60 0.09
CA GLY A 119 -5.31 -9.34 1.24
C GLY A 119 -6.31 -10.45 1.50
N ALA A 120 -7.06 -10.85 0.47
CA ALA A 120 -8.03 -11.94 0.55
C ALA A 120 -7.37 -13.28 0.92
N ALA A 121 -6.23 -13.61 0.30
CA ALA A 121 -5.46 -14.81 0.64
C ALA A 121 -4.96 -14.78 2.08
N GLY A 122 -4.47 -13.62 2.56
CA GLY A 122 -4.05 -13.43 3.95
C GLY A 122 -5.21 -13.60 4.93
N MET A 123 -6.38 -13.06 4.63
CA MET A 123 -7.58 -13.23 5.46
C MET A 123 -7.99 -14.71 5.55
N MET A 124 -8.02 -15.42 4.42
CA MET A 124 -8.34 -16.85 4.39
C MET A 124 -7.33 -17.66 5.22
N LEU A 125 -6.04 -17.35 5.12
CA LEU A 125 -5.00 -18.02 5.85
C LEU A 125 -5.13 -17.79 7.37
N VAL A 126 -5.36 -16.56 7.80
CA VAL A 126 -5.54 -16.22 9.21
C VAL A 126 -6.79 -16.87 9.79
N GLN A 127 -7.90 -16.89 9.04
CA GLN A 127 -9.15 -17.55 9.46
C GLN A 127 -8.98 -19.08 9.56
N SER A 128 -8.19 -19.70 8.70
CA SER A 128 -7.92 -21.14 8.76
C SER A 128 -7.01 -21.53 9.91
N LEU A 129 -6.07 -20.65 10.31
CA LEU A 129 -5.13 -20.90 11.40
C LEU A 129 -5.71 -20.55 12.78
N ALA A 130 -6.60 -19.57 12.85
CA ALA A 130 -7.20 -19.10 14.10
C ALA A 130 -8.67 -18.71 13.89
N PRO A 131 -9.60 -19.66 13.80
CA PRO A 131 -11.01 -19.38 13.51
C PRO A 131 -11.71 -18.51 14.56
N GLY A 132 -11.13 -18.33 15.74
CA GLY A 132 -11.65 -17.45 16.80
C GLY A 132 -11.08 -16.01 16.81
N ALA A 133 -10.01 -15.74 16.07
CA ALA A 133 -9.36 -14.43 16.07
C ALA A 133 -9.98 -13.43 15.06
N ALA A 134 -10.94 -13.87 14.26
CA ALA A 134 -11.57 -13.03 13.22
C ALA A 134 -12.63 -12.07 13.78
N PHE A 135 -12.95 -12.14 15.08
CA PHE A 135 -14.04 -11.39 15.72
C PHE A 135 -13.59 -10.45 16.86
N VAL A 136 -12.31 -10.11 16.93
CA VAL A 136 -11.79 -9.16 17.92
C VAL A 136 -11.30 -7.89 17.25
#